data_fc4a7d8b051a3d7890debe33a3010d88
#
_entry.id   fc4a7d8b051a3d7890debe33a3010d88
#
_cell.length_a   1.000
_cell.length_b   1.000
_cell.length_c   1.000
_cell.angle_alpha   90.00
_cell.angle_beta   90.00
_cell.angle_gamma   90.00
#
_symmetry.space_group_name_H-M   'P 1'
#
loop_
_entity.id
_entity.type
_entity.pdbx_description
1 polymer ?
#
loop_
_entity_poly.entity_id
_entity_poly.type
_entity_poly.pdbx_seq_one_letter_code
_entity_poly.pdbx_strand_id
1 'polypeptide(L)'
;MSDIKQIIESAAERSLREMNVEGFSVSVVKDAETLYTGGFGFADSGTKEKMTAEHLLPIGSSSKAFTATGAVMLADEGSFDLDAPVREYMPEFRLSDPEASASASLRDLLCHRTGMPRHDLLWICWGEAERNELMFKALPHLPSSKPFRSVWQYQNFMYAASGCAIEKLTGKSWEGFTR
;
A
#
# COMPACT_ATOMS: atom_id res chain seq x y z
N MET A 1 -4.49 13.59 31.04
CA MET A 1 -3.72 14.06 29.87
C MET A 1 -2.21 14.14 30.13
N SER A 2 -1.72 14.61 31.27
CA SER A 2 -0.27 14.61 31.57
C SER A 2 0.39 13.24 31.54
N ASP A 3 -0.32 12.21 31.98
CA ASP A 3 0.18 10.81 32.07
C ASP A 3 0.41 10.19 30.68
N ILE A 4 -0.54 10.32 29.74
CA ILE A 4 -0.41 9.78 28.37
C ILE A 4 0.77 10.41 27.65
N LYS A 5 0.93 11.74 27.73
CA LYS A 5 2.04 12.45 27.11
C LYS A 5 3.38 11.93 27.64
N GLN A 6 3.52 11.79 28.94
CA GLN A 6 4.75 11.32 29.57
C GLN A 6 5.08 9.87 29.19
N ILE A 7 4.06 9.00 29.11
CA ILE A 7 4.22 7.61 28.64
C ILE A 7 4.73 7.59 27.21
N ILE A 8 4.14 8.39 26.30
CA ILE A 8 4.54 8.43 24.90
C ILE A 8 5.97 8.97 24.76
N GLU A 9 6.31 10.07 25.43
CA GLU A 9 7.64 10.66 25.38
C GLU A 9 8.71 9.69 25.88
N SER A 10 8.47 9.03 27.00
CA SER A 10 9.39 8.02 27.55
C SER A 10 9.56 6.81 26.61
N ALA A 11 8.47 6.33 26.00
CA ALA A 11 8.51 5.23 25.04
C ALA A 11 9.25 5.64 23.77
N ALA A 12 9.02 6.85 23.27
CA ALA A 12 9.67 7.39 22.09
C ALA A 12 11.18 7.54 22.26
N GLU A 13 11.62 8.12 23.37
CA GLU A 13 13.05 8.25 23.68
C GLU A 13 13.74 6.88 23.81
N ARG A 14 13.08 5.90 24.43
CA ARG A 14 13.57 4.53 24.48
C ARG A 14 13.68 3.93 23.08
N SER A 15 12.66 4.10 22.23
CA SER A 15 12.66 3.58 20.86
C SER A 15 13.78 4.17 20.00
N LEU A 16 14.04 5.46 20.10
CA LEU A 16 15.19 6.08 19.41
C LEU A 16 16.51 5.40 19.76
N ARG A 17 16.72 5.13 21.05
CA ARG A 17 17.96 4.49 21.53
C ARG A 17 18.04 3.01 21.18
N GLU A 18 16.98 2.25 21.46
CA GLU A 18 17.01 0.78 21.34
C GLU A 18 16.92 0.30 19.89
N MET A 19 16.18 1.02 19.04
CA MET A 19 16.00 0.67 17.63
C MET A 19 16.99 1.37 16.70
N ASN A 20 17.83 2.26 17.23
CA ASN A 20 18.82 3.03 16.49
C ASN A 20 18.22 3.74 15.27
N VAL A 21 17.07 4.38 15.45
CA VAL A 21 16.42 5.19 14.41
C VAL A 21 16.71 6.67 14.63
N GLU A 22 16.90 7.42 13.54
CA GLU A 22 17.26 8.84 13.61
C GLU A 22 16.11 9.72 14.09
N GLY A 23 14.88 9.41 13.66
CA GLY A 23 13.68 10.11 14.08
C GLY A 23 12.40 9.48 13.54
N PHE A 24 11.28 9.85 14.14
CA PHE A 24 9.94 9.45 13.73
C PHE A 24 8.89 10.41 14.28
N SER A 25 7.69 10.39 13.70
CA SER A 25 6.52 11.08 14.24
C SER A 25 5.52 10.10 14.82
N VAL A 26 4.74 10.56 15.80
CA VAL A 26 3.70 9.75 16.47
C VAL A 26 2.41 10.55 16.53
N SER A 27 1.30 9.90 16.20
CA SER A 27 -0.05 10.37 16.49
C SER A 27 -0.80 9.30 17.25
N VAL A 28 -1.46 9.68 18.33
CA VAL A 28 -2.33 8.81 19.13
C VAL A 28 -3.75 9.36 19.05
N VAL A 29 -4.65 8.55 18.50
CA VAL A 29 -6.05 8.91 18.29
C VAL A 29 -6.92 7.90 19.05
N LYS A 30 -7.95 8.40 19.73
CA LYS A 30 -8.98 7.59 20.37
C LYS A 30 -10.34 8.23 20.14
N ASP A 31 -11.31 7.44 19.69
CA ASP A 31 -12.71 7.89 19.49
C ASP A 31 -12.79 9.17 18.60
N ALA A 32 -11.99 9.20 17.51
CA ALA A 32 -11.80 10.34 16.62
C ALA A 32 -11.16 11.60 17.26
N GLU A 33 -10.75 11.55 18.52
CA GLU A 33 -10.02 12.63 19.19
C GLU A 33 -8.51 12.37 19.14
N THR A 34 -7.74 13.39 18.71
CA THR A 34 -6.27 13.32 18.75
C THR A 34 -5.80 13.60 20.17
N LEU A 35 -5.33 12.57 20.86
CA LEU A 35 -4.81 12.68 22.23
C LEU A 35 -3.37 13.19 22.28
N TYR A 36 -2.59 12.89 21.24
CA TYR A 36 -1.19 13.30 21.13
C TYR A 36 -0.77 13.33 19.67
N THR A 37 0.07 14.31 19.31
CA THR A 37 0.86 14.29 18.08
C THR A 37 2.21 14.96 18.34
N GLY A 38 3.29 14.43 17.76
CA GLY A 38 4.62 14.97 17.94
C GLY A 38 5.69 14.24 17.15
N GLY A 39 6.85 14.88 17.02
CA GLY A 39 8.04 14.31 16.41
C GLY A 39 9.15 14.09 17.42
N PHE A 40 9.98 13.08 17.18
CA PHE A 40 11.11 12.71 18.03
C PHE A 40 12.37 12.50 17.18
N GLY A 41 13.52 12.88 17.72
CA GLY A 41 14.79 12.78 17.02
C GLY A 41 14.96 13.82 15.91
N PHE A 42 15.51 13.39 14.77
CA PHE A 42 15.84 14.26 13.65
C PHE A 42 15.08 13.86 12.39
N ALA A 43 14.61 14.84 11.62
CA ALA A 43 14.10 14.66 10.26
C ALA A 43 15.26 14.45 9.28
N ASP A 44 16.37 15.15 9.55
CA ASP A 44 17.63 14.99 8.82
C ASP A 44 18.79 14.97 9.84
N SER A 45 19.51 13.84 9.89
CA SER A 45 20.62 13.66 10.82
C SER A 45 21.87 14.44 10.41
N GLY A 46 22.03 14.77 9.13
CA GLY A 46 23.14 15.54 8.61
C GLY A 46 23.03 17.02 8.99
N THR A 47 21.87 17.62 8.78
CA THR A 47 21.59 19.02 9.13
C THR A 47 21.18 19.23 10.59
N LYS A 48 20.88 18.13 11.32
CA LYS A 48 20.31 18.16 12.68
C LYS A 48 18.94 18.84 12.76
N GLU A 49 18.20 18.84 11.66
CA GLU A 49 16.82 19.29 11.63
C GLU A 49 15.96 18.40 12.53
N LYS A 50 15.23 19.02 13.47
CA LYS A 50 14.39 18.27 14.42
C LYS A 50 13.15 17.74 13.76
N MET A 51 12.82 16.46 14.03
CA MET A 51 11.54 15.89 13.63
C MET A 51 10.39 16.60 14.36
N THR A 52 9.34 16.93 13.62
CA THR A 52 8.10 17.51 14.16
C THR A 52 6.89 16.73 13.65
N ALA A 53 5.71 17.08 14.16
CA ALA A 53 4.44 16.53 13.70
C ALA A 53 4.09 16.94 12.25
N GLU A 54 4.69 18.03 11.75
CA GLU A 54 4.40 18.60 10.43
C GLU A 54 5.21 17.94 9.29
N HIS A 55 6.21 17.11 9.63
CA HIS A 55 6.99 16.43 8.62
C HIS A 55 6.15 15.32 7.95
N LEU A 56 6.17 15.32 6.63
CA LEU A 56 5.52 14.32 5.82
C LEU A 56 6.44 13.11 5.63
N LEU A 57 5.96 11.95 6.03
CA LEU A 57 6.66 10.69 5.90
C LEU A 57 5.83 9.71 5.05
N PRO A 58 6.47 8.91 4.18
CA PRO A 58 5.76 7.88 3.43
C PRO A 58 5.22 6.82 4.40
N ILE A 59 3.92 6.56 4.32
CA ILE A 59 3.24 5.56 5.16
C ILE A 59 3.46 4.12 4.67
N GLY A 60 4.18 3.95 3.57
CA GLY A 60 4.50 2.64 3.01
C GLY A 60 3.26 1.79 2.78
N SER A 61 3.30 0.55 3.22
CA SER A 61 2.22 -0.41 3.00
C SER A 61 0.93 -0.13 3.78
N SER A 62 0.90 0.85 4.66
CA SER A 62 -0.36 1.33 5.25
C SER A 62 -1.29 1.93 4.18
N SER A 63 -0.75 2.41 3.06
CA SER A 63 -1.54 2.85 1.88
C SER A 63 -2.42 1.75 1.28
N LYS A 64 -2.11 0.47 1.52
CA LYS A 64 -2.93 -0.66 1.07
C LYS A 64 -4.35 -0.65 1.67
N ALA A 65 -4.48 -0.17 2.91
CA ALA A 65 -5.79 -0.04 3.54
C ALA A 65 -6.69 0.94 2.76
N PHE A 66 -6.13 2.05 2.27
CA PHE A 66 -6.88 3.01 1.45
C PHE A 66 -7.33 2.38 0.11
N THR A 67 -6.43 1.66 -0.56
CA THR A 67 -6.78 0.96 -1.81
C THR A 67 -7.88 -0.09 -1.58
N ALA A 68 -7.76 -0.90 -0.53
CA ALA A 68 -8.74 -1.93 -0.22
C ALA A 68 -10.09 -1.33 0.18
N THR A 69 -10.11 -0.28 1.01
CA THR A 69 -11.33 0.42 1.39
C THR A 69 -12.01 1.04 0.17
N GLY A 70 -11.25 1.72 -0.69
CA GLY A 70 -11.79 2.30 -1.92
C GLY A 70 -12.42 1.25 -2.84
N ALA A 71 -11.78 0.09 -2.98
CA ALA A 71 -12.34 -1.02 -3.76
C ALA A 71 -13.65 -1.55 -3.17
N VAL A 72 -13.72 -1.71 -1.84
CA VAL A 72 -14.95 -2.15 -1.16
C VAL A 72 -16.06 -1.11 -1.30
N MET A 73 -15.77 0.17 -1.14
CA MET A 73 -16.75 1.25 -1.33
C MET A 73 -17.36 1.23 -2.73
N LEU A 74 -16.53 1.09 -3.77
CA LEU A 74 -17.02 1.00 -5.15
C LEU A 74 -17.85 -0.26 -5.40
N ALA A 75 -17.53 -1.38 -4.74
CA ALA A 75 -18.31 -2.59 -4.83
C ALA A 75 -19.68 -2.43 -4.12
N ASP A 76 -19.70 -1.81 -2.95
CA ASP A 76 -20.95 -1.51 -2.21
C ASP A 76 -21.88 -0.55 -2.98
N GLU A 77 -21.29 0.36 -3.77
CA GLU A 77 -22.03 1.24 -4.70
C GLU A 77 -22.51 0.52 -5.97
N GLY A 78 -22.17 -0.76 -6.15
CA GLY A 78 -22.54 -1.55 -7.32
C GLY A 78 -21.73 -1.22 -8.58
N SER A 79 -20.63 -0.48 -8.47
CA SER A 79 -19.79 -0.10 -9.61
C SER A 79 -19.02 -1.29 -10.20
N PHE A 80 -18.74 -2.32 -9.41
CA PHE A 80 -18.16 -3.59 -9.87
C PHE A 80 -18.32 -4.69 -8.81
N ASP A 81 -18.05 -5.94 -9.23
CA ASP A 81 -18.03 -7.11 -8.36
C ASP A 81 -16.57 -7.45 -7.98
N LEU A 82 -16.29 -7.52 -6.66
CA LEU A 82 -14.97 -7.90 -6.14
C LEU A 82 -14.54 -9.32 -6.56
N ASP A 83 -15.49 -10.19 -6.88
CA ASP A 83 -15.26 -11.59 -7.20
C ASP A 83 -15.28 -11.88 -8.71
N ALA A 84 -15.72 -10.93 -9.54
CA ALA A 84 -15.61 -11.04 -10.98
C ALA A 84 -14.13 -10.97 -11.45
N PRO A 85 -13.79 -11.62 -12.56
CA PRO A 85 -12.44 -11.53 -13.12
C PRO A 85 -12.03 -10.08 -13.37
N VAL A 86 -10.88 -9.69 -12.83
CA VAL A 86 -10.37 -8.30 -12.96
C VAL A 86 -10.23 -7.86 -14.42
N ARG A 87 -10.09 -8.82 -15.34
CA ARG A 87 -10.02 -8.57 -16.78
C ARG A 87 -11.31 -8.05 -17.39
N GLU A 88 -12.43 -8.17 -16.73
CA GLU A 88 -13.69 -7.53 -17.17
C GLU A 88 -13.57 -6.01 -17.09
N TYR A 89 -12.81 -5.52 -16.13
CA TYR A 89 -12.56 -4.09 -15.90
C TYR A 89 -11.23 -3.60 -16.47
N MET A 90 -10.23 -4.49 -16.54
CA MET A 90 -8.90 -4.23 -17.11
C MET A 90 -8.53 -5.32 -18.12
N PRO A 91 -9.00 -5.25 -19.38
CA PRO A 91 -8.74 -6.28 -20.38
C PRO A 91 -7.27 -6.57 -20.66
N GLU A 92 -6.39 -5.61 -20.39
CA GLU A 92 -4.92 -5.75 -20.51
C GLU A 92 -4.26 -6.52 -19.38
N PHE A 93 -4.93 -6.73 -18.24
CA PHE A 93 -4.36 -7.46 -17.12
C PHE A 93 -3.98 -8.89 -17.51
N ARG A 94 -2.71 -9.25 -17.31
CA ARG A 94 -2.16 -10.59 -17.56
C ARG A 94 -1.15 -10.94 -16.49
N LEU A 95 -1.15 -12.22 -16.11
CA LEU A 95 -0.13 -12.83 -15.27
C LEU A 95 0.55 -13.96 -16.06
N SER A 96 1.70 -14.44 -15.60
CA SER A 96 2.39 -15.57 -16.22
C SER A 96 1.61 -16.90 -16.10
N ASP A 97 0.84 -17.05 -15.04
CA ASP A 97 -0.08 -18.18 -14.85
C ASP A 97 -1.38 -17.93 -15.64
N PRO A 98 -1.74 -18.83 -16.61
CA PRO A 98 -2.93 -18.63 -17.43
C PRO A 98 -4.25 -18.69 -16.66
N GLU A 99 -4.34 -19.54 -15.62
CA GLU A 99 -5.53 -19.66 -14.77
C GLU A 99 -5.72 -18.37 -13.94
N ALA A 100 -4.65 -17.94 -13.25
CA ALA A 100 -4.66 -16.68 -12.51
C ALA A 100 -4.94 -15.51 -13.44
N SER A 101 -4.36 -15.49 -14.63
CA SER A 101 -4.59 -14.44 -15.63
C SER A 101 -6.05 -14.34 -16.08
N ALA A 102 -6.74 -15.47 -16.21
CA ALA A 102 -8.12 -15.53 -16.66
C ALA A 102 -9.13 -15.27 -15.54
N SER A 103 -8.84 -15.76 -14.32
CA SER A 103 -9.83 -15.89 -13.24
C SER A 103 -9.53 -15.04 -12.00
N ALA A 104 -8.36 -14.38 -11.92
CA ALA A 104 -8.07 -13.53 -10.77
C ALA A 104 -9.07 -12.40 -10.64
N SER A 105 -9.70 -12.32 -9.49
CA SER A 105 -10.60 -11.25 -9.11
C SER A 105 -9.85 -10.14 -8.35
N LEU A 106 -10.48 -8.98 -8.20
CA LEU A 106 -9.90 -7.91 -7.38
C LEU A 106 -9.69 -8.38 -5.92
N ARG A 107 -10.59 -9.22 -5.41
CA ARG A 107 -10.40 -9.88 -4.10
C ARG A 107 -9.12 -10.71 -4.04
N ASP A 108 -8.79 -11.47 -5.09
CA ASP A 108 -7.55 -12.26 -5.13
C ASP A 108 -6.31 -11.37 -5.10
N LEU A 109 -6.34 -10.25 -5.80
CA LEU A 109 -5.25 -9.26 -5.80
C LEU A 109 -5.04 -8.66 -4.41
N LEU A 110 -6.11 -8.17 -3.79
CA LEU A 110 -6.09 -7.55 -2.46
C LEU A 110 -5.76 -8.54 -1.34
N CYS A 111 -6.18 -9.81 -1.49
CA CYS A 111 -5.90 -10.87 -0.52
C CYS A 111 -4.57 -11.60 -0.76
N HIS A 112 -3.74 -11.16 -1.71
CA HIS A 112 -2.43 -11.76 -1.97
C HIS A 112 -2.48 -13.25 -2.34
N ARG A 113 -3.46 -13.66 -3.17
CA ARG A 113 -3.71 -15.07 -3.51
C ARG A 113 -3.33 -15.46 -4.93
N THR A 114 -2.60 -14.62 -5.67
CA THR A 114 -2.26 -14.87 -7.08
C THR A 114 -1.18 -15.94 -7.28
N GLY A 115 -0.49 -16.38 -6.23
CA GLY A 115 0.64 -17.30 -6.33
C GLY A 115 1.95 -16.67 -6.79
N MET A 116 1.94 -15.37 -7.09
CA MET A 116 3.11 -14.61 -7.51
C MET A 116 3.92 -14.17 -6.29
N PRO A 117 5.26 -14.38 -6.24
CA PRO A 117 6.12 -13.88 -5.17
C PRO A 117 6.38 -12.37 -5.34
N ARG A 118 7.07 -11.77 -4.39
CA ARG A 118 7.19 -10.31 -4.26
C ARG A 118 7.77 -9.58 -5.46
N HIS A 119 8.83 -10.10 -6.09
CA HIS A 119 9.55 -9.45 -7.21
C HIS A 119 9.98 -8.00 -6.92
N ASP A 120 10.23 -7.65 -5.66
CA ASP A 120 10.42 -6.25 -5.21
C ASP A 120 11.59 -5.53 -5.88
N LEU A 121 12.60 -6.24 -6.37
CA LEU A 121 13.73 -5.62 -7.07
C LEU A 121 13.29 -4.83 -8.31
N LEU A 122 12.17 -5.19 -8.93
CA LEU A 122 11.64 -4.46 -10.07
C LEU A 122 11.18 -3.04 -9.72
N TRP A 123 10.69 -2.81 -8.50
CA TRP A 123 10.32 -1.47 -8.06
C TRP A 123 11.52 -0.52 -8.02
N ILE A 124 12.70 -1.04 -7.68
CA ILE A 124 13.94 -0.28 -7.53
C ILE A 124 14.51 0.07 -8.91
N CYS A 125 14.30 -0.82 -9.89
CA CYS A 125 14.85 -0.68 -11.25
C CYS A 125 14.00 0.24 -12.14
N TRP A 126 12.76 0.54 -11.77
CA TRP A 126 11.87 1.37 -12.59
C TRP A 126 11.93 2.83 -12.17
N GLY A 127 12.22 3.70 -13.15
CA GLY A 127 12.13 5.14 -12.96
C GLY A 127 10.69 5.63 -12.73
N GLU A 128 10.52 6.93 -12.52
CA GLU A 128 9.21 7.53 -12.20
C GLU A 128 8.22 7.55 -13.37
N ALA A 129 8.70 7.50 -14.61
CA ALA A 129 7.85 7.60 -15.79
C ALA A 129 7.14 6.26 -16.07
N GLU A 130 5.82 6.34 -16.30
CA GLU A 130 5.00 5.25 -16.85
C GLU A 130 4.97 3.95 -16.02
N ARG A 131 5.01 4.07 -14.71
CA ARG A 131 5.06 2.93 -13.76
C ARG A 131 3.98 1.88 -14.02
N ASN A 132 2.76 2.31 -14.32
CA ASN A 132 1.64 1.40 -14.59
C ASN A 132 1.83 0.65 -15.91
N GLU A 133 2.29 1.31 -16.98
CA GLU A 133 2.54 0.67 -18.27
C GLU A 133 3.65 -0.39 -18.16
N LEU A 134 4.76 -0.06 -17.50
CA LEU A 134 5.86 -1.00 -17.27
C LEU A 134 5.41 -2.20 -16.42
N MET A 135 4.56 -1.98 -15.41
CA MET A 135 4.00 -3.05 -14.60
C MET A 135 3.19 -4.03 -15.48
N PHE A 136 2.24 -3.54 -16.27
CA PHE A 136 1.42 -4.41 -17.11
C PHE A 136 2.23 -5.15 -18.18
N LYS A 137 3.30 -4.55 -18.70
CA LYS A 137 4.23 -5.23 -19.60
C LYS A 137 5.06 -6.32 -18.90
N ALA A 138 5.42 -6.11 -17.63
CA ALA A 138 6.25 -7.05 -16.88
C ALA A 138 5.46 -8.23 -16.29
N LEU A 139 4.25 -8.00 -15.77
CA LEU A 139 3.45 -8.99 -15.06
C LEU A 139 3.32 -10.35 -15.80
N PRO A 140 3.11 -10.41 -17.13
CA PRO A 140 3.04 -11.67 -17.86
C PRO A 140 4.33 -12.48 -17.85
N HIS A 141 5.47 -11.84 -17.56
CA HIS A 141 6.80 -12.46 -17.58
C HIS A 141 7.32 -12.79 -16.18
N LEU A 142 6.61 -12.40 -15.12
CA LEU A 142 6.99 -12.66 -13.74
C LEU A 142 6.47 -14.04 -13.29
N PRO A 143 7.35 -15.00 -13.03
CA PRO A 143 6.93 -16.36 -12.71
C PRO A 143 6.19 -16.40 -11.36
N SER A 144 5.08 -17.15 -11.34
CA SER A 144 4.44 -17.58 -10.10
C SER A 144 5.29 -18.66 -9.44
N SER A 145 5.35 -18.68 -8.11
CA SER A 145 6.08 -19.66 -7.32
C SER A 145 5.16 -20.68 -6.62
N LYS A 146 3.86 -20.41 -6.64
CA LYS A 146 2.82 -21.23 -6.06
C LYS A 146 1.59 -21.26 -6.97
N PRO A 147 0.77 -22.31 -6.91
CA PRO A 147 -0.49 -22.36 -7.64
C PRO A 147 -1.43 -21.19 -7.24
N PHE A 148 -2.23 -20.76 -8.18
CA PHE A 148 -3.26 -19.74 -7.96
C PHE A 148 -4.19 -20.12 -6.79
N ARG A 149 -4.49 -19.17 -5.92
CA ARG A 149 -5.35 -19.31 -4.72
C ARG A 149 -4.88 -20.32 -3.66
N SER A 150 -3.70 -20.96 -3.82
CA SER A 150 -3.26 -22.00 -2.88
C SER A 150 -2.64 -21.49 -1.59
N VAL A 151 -1.99 -20.31 -1.63
CA VAL A 151 -1.30 -19.73 -0.48
C VAL A 151 -1.41 -18.21 -0.49
N TRP A 152 -1.21 -17.62 0.68
CA TRP A 152 -0.99 -16.19 0.82
C TRP A 152 0.47 -15.85 0.51
N GLN A 153 0.70 -14.96 -0.45
CA GLN A 153 2.02 -14.41 -0.78
C GLN A 153 1.92 -12.91 -0.98
N TYR A 154 2.54 -12.16 -0.09
CA TYR A 154 2.55 -10.70 -0.14
C TYR A 154 3.09 -10.18 -1.48
N GLN A 155 2.31 -9.30 -2.15
CA GLN A 155 2.64 -8.82 -3.49
C GLN A 155 2.23 -7.35 -3.65
N ASN A 156 3.21 -6.48 -3.93
CA ASN A 156 2.97 -5.05 -4.10
C ASN A 156 2.34 -4.72 -5.47
N PHE A 157 2.73 -5.44 -6.54
CA PHE A 157 2.19 -5.21 -7.88
C PHE A 157 0.69 -5.46 -7.97
N MET A 158 0.17 -6.41 -7.19
CA MET A 158 -1.27 -6.68 -7.17
C MET A 158 -2.06 -5.53 -6.56
N TYR A 159 -1.50 -4.85 -5.57
CA TYR A 159 -2.09 -3.63 -5.03
C TYR A 159 -1.97 -2.44 -5.99
N ALA A 160 -0.86 -2.32 -6.71
CA ALA A 160 -0.74 -1.33 -7.78
C ALA A 160 -1.77 -1.58 -8.89
N ALA A 161 -1.95 -2.85 -9.33
CA ALA A 161 -2.98 -3.22 -10.30
C ALA A 161 -4.39 -2.93 -9.78
N SER A 162 -4.64 -3.13 -8.48
CA SER A 162 -5.93 -2.76 -7.86
C SER A 162 -6.16 -1.24 -7.89
N GLY A 163 -5.13 -0.44 -7.66
CA GLY A 163 -5.19 1.01 -7.84
C GLY A 163 -5.55 1.40 -9.28
N CYS A 164 -4.92 0.77 -10.27
CA CYS A 164 -5.27 0.98 -11.69
C CYS A 164 -6.72 0.58 -12.02
N ALA A 165 -7.25 -0.47 -11.38
CA ALA A 165 -8.66 -0.82 -11.54
C ALA A 165 -9.59 0.28 -11.03
N ILE A 166 -9.29 0.84 -9.85
CA ILE A 166 -10.03 1.99 -9.30
C ILE A 166 -9.96 3.19 -10.25
N GLU A 167 -8.78 3.50 -10.81
CA GLU A 167 -8.62 4.59 -11.76
C GLU A 167 -9.48 4.39 -13.01
N LYS A 168 -9.49 3.19 -13.57
CA LYS A 168 -10.31 2.88 -14.75
C LYS A 168 -11.81 2.95 -14.48
N LEU A 169 -12.25 2.49 -13.32
CA LEU A 169 -13.66 2.50 -12.94
C LEU A 169 -14.17 3.91 -12.65
N THR A 170 -13.34 4.75 -12.04
CA THR A 170 -13.75 6.09 -11.58
C THR A 170 -13.40 7.22 -12.54
N GLY A 171 -12.46 6.99 -13.43
CA GLY A 171 -11.86 8.03 -14.27
C GLY A 171 -11.00 9.04 -13.50
N LYS A 172 -10.70 8.77 -12.23
CA LYS A 172 -9.84 9.60 -11.36
C LYS A 172 -8.52 8.87 -11.12
N SER A 173 -7.43 9.61 -10.91
CA SER A 173 -6.21 8.99 -10.39
C SER A 173 -6.46 8.40 -8.99
N TRP A 174 -5.65 7.43 -8.59
CA TRP A 174 -5.75 6.83 -7.26
C TRP A 174 -5.66 7.89 -6.14
N GLU A 175 -4.75 8.85 -6.28
CA GLU A 175 -4.58 9.97 -5.35
C GLU A 175 -5.81 10.89 -5.32
N GLY A 176 -6.42 11.13 -6.49
CA GLY A 176 -7.64 11.94 -6.60
C GLY A 176 -8.88 11.25 -6.05
N PHE A 177 -8.88 9.90 -6.07
CA PHE A 177 -9.97 9.10 -5.51
C PHE A 177 -9.88 8.97 -3.98
N THR A 178 -8.65 8.86 -3.44
CA THR A 178 -8.41 8.63 -2.00
C THR A 178 -8.46 9.91 -1.14
N ARG A 179 -8.56 11.09 -1.73
CA ARG A 179 -8.76 12.39 -1.05
C ARG A 179 -10.21 12.68 -0.76
#